data_78522d4e47e314a87242acfbb30c4216
#
_entry.id   78522d4e47e314a87242acfbb30c4216
#
_cell.length_a   1.000
_cell.length_b   1.000
_cell.length_c   1.000
_cell.angle_alpha   90.00
_cell.angle_beta   90.00
_cell.angle_gamma   90.00
#
_symmetry.space_group_name_H-M   'P 1'
#
loop_
_entity.id
_entity.type
_entity.pdbx_description
1 polymer ?
#
loop_
_entity_poly.entity_id
_entity_poly.type
_entity_poly.pdbx_seq_one_letter_code
_entity_poly.pdbx_strand_id
1 'polypeptide(L)'
;MADIEIKNLSFSYPLASNTALSDVSLFVESGRLCLVCGSSGSGKSTLLCLLKSEIAPHGKKAGEIFIRGKIGFVGQDAESNIITDTVYGELAFGLQSTSLSRTEIALKIAETASYFNLNKYINCKTAELSGGTKQMLALACAMTASPDVLLLDEPCSQLDPVAARNFYSAVLRLKAERGITILVADHRPDLLANADSVLYLKHGRAEFFGTPAELAKYLPAAGDPMVQMLPAYTQILKTRPLDFSAAKEMLKSVAEKPALPAPQAAHALSARGLAFAYKKGAEDVLFGLDYTAEKGCINAVVGANGSGKTTLLKCLCKILKPYSGKIKMQGRVVYMPQNVQAMFLQDTVESEIPDEALRRKFGLAELAKANPFDLSGGEAQRLAIAKAVQTGADILLLDEPTKSVDAAFKAELAGILKSLCSAGKTIVLVTHDIEFAGRYADFASFLFDGKIAASAPRRDFFAALDIYTTALSAMTGGRIISVDDAEAEE
;
A
#
# COMPACT_ATOMS: atom_id res chain seq x y z
N MET A 1 -19.41 -13.24 23.57
CA MET A 1 -18.95 -14.55 23.02
C MET A 1 -17.98 -14.24 21.89
N ALA A 2 -16.98 -15.09 21.67
CA ALA A 2 -16.10 -14.92 20.53
C ALA A 2 -16.80 -15.40 19.24
N ASP A 3 -16.68 -14.66 18.15
CA ASP A 3 -17.13 -15.10 16.83
C ASP A 3 -16.01 -15.80 16.05
N ILE A 4 -14.73 -15.53 16.41
CA ILE A 4 -13.55 -16.21 15.87
C ILE A 4 -12.71 -16.72 17.04
N GLU A 5 -12.44 -18.03 17.07
CA GLU A 5 -11.53 -18.64 18.03
C GLU A 5 -10.58 -19.58 17.28
N ILE A 6 -9.28 -19.37 17.44
CA ILE A 6 -8.23 -20.18 16.85
C ILE A 6 -7.36 -20.72 17.98
N LYS A 7 -7.10 -22.04 17.97
CA LYS A 7 -6.26 -22.72 18.98
C LYS A 7 -5.12 -23.48 18.31
N ASN A 8 -3.90 -23.08 18.63
CA ASN A 8 -2.66 -23.76 18.26
C ASN A 8 -2.58 -24.07 16.75
N LEU A 9 -3.03 -23.12 15.91
CA LEU A 9 -3.09 -23.30 14.46
C LEU A 9 -1.68 -23.33 13.88
N SER A 10 -1.35 -24.44 13.21
CA SER A 10 -0.14 -24.61 12.44
C SER A 10 -0.48 -25.03 11.02
N PHE A 11 0.25 -24.48 10.05
CA PHE A 11 0.03 -24.79 8.64
C PHE A 11 1.33 -24.76 7.84
N SER A 12 1.48 -25.75 6.94
CA SER A 12 2.59 -25.83 5.97
C SER A 12 2.05 -26.11 4.59
N TYR A 13 2.54 -25.34 3.61
CA TYR A 13 2.24 -25.62 2.19
C TYR A 13 2.90 -26.91 1.73
N PRO A 14 2.35 -27.61 0.71
CA PRO A 14 3.02 -28.76 0.09
C PRO A 14 4.39 -28.33 -0.46
N LEU A 15 5.38 -29.17 -0.27
CA LEU A 15 6.76 -28.96 -0.75
C LEU A 15 7.51 -27.75 -0.13
N ALA A 16 6.89 -26.98 0.75
CA ALA A 16 7.59 -25.91 1.46
C ALA A 16 8.47 -26.48 2.57
N SER A 17 9.70 -25.98 2.66
CA SER A 17 10.64 -26.34 3.74
C SER A 17 10.24 -25.72 5.09
N ASN A 18 9.53 -24.61 5.05
CA ASN A 18 9.16 -23.82 6.22
C ASN A 18 7.66 -23.89 6.51
N THR A 19 7.32 -23.83 7.81
CA THR A 19 5.93 -23.73 8.27
C THR A 19 5.44 -22.31 8.08
N ALA A 20 4.31 -22.13 7.39
CA ALA A 20 3.73 -20.82 7.15
C ALA A 20 3.07 -20.21 8.40
N LEU A 21 2.48 -21.07 9.26
CA LEU A 21 1.92 -20.68 10.57
C LEU A 21 2.36 -21.74 11.59
N SER A 22 2.80 -21.30 12.76
CA SER A 22 3.27 -22.17 13.85
C SER A 22 2.62 -21.75 15.16
N ASP A 23 1.73 -22.57 15.67
CA ASP A 23 1.11 -22.44 17.00
C ASP A 23 0.42 -21.09 17.21
N VAL A 24 -0.34 -20.63 16.22
CA VAL A 24 -1.07 -19.36 16.30
C VAL A 24 -2.38 -19.56 17.04
N SER A 25 -2.58 -18.78 18.10
CA SER A 25 -3.82 -18.73 18.86
C SER A 25 -4.34 -17.30 18.92
N LEU A 26 -5.66 -17.15 18.76
CA LEU A 26 -6.30 -15.84 18.69
C LEU A 26 -7.79 -15.99 19.00
N PHE A 27 -8.39 -14.98 19.63
CA PHE A 27 -9.84 -14.88 19.72
C PHE A 27 -10.30 -13.46 19.39
N VAL A 28 -11.46 -13.35 18.72
CA VAL A 28 -12.08 -12.06 18.41
C VAL A 28 -13.54 -12.11 18.91
N GLU A 29 -13.86 -11.17 19.78
CA GLU A 29 -15.22 -11.03 20.30
C GLU A 29 -16.18 -10.52 19.22
N SER A 30 -17.46 -10.85 19.39
CA SER A 30 -18.54 -10.40 18.50
C SER A 30 -18.56 -8.87 18.36
N GLY A 31 -18.67 -8.38 17.14
CA GLY A 31 -18.72 -6.95 16.81
C GLY A 31 -17.39 -6.20 17.00
N ARG A 32 -16.27 -6.89 17.20
CA ARG A 32 -14.94 -6.30 17.34
C ARG A 32 -14.15 -6.33 16.04
N LEU A 33 -13.22 -5.40 15.94
CA LEU A 33 -12.23 -5.34 14.86
C LEU A 33 -10.87 -5.79 15.40
N CYS A 34 -10.32 -6.86 14.83
CA CYS A 34 -8.97 -7.31 15.08
C CYS A 34 -8.08 -7.02 13.86
N LEU A 35 -6.99 -6.29 14.08
CA LEU A 35 -5.97 -6.05 13.08
C LEU A 35 -4.91 -7.15 13.15
N VAL A 36 -4.64 -7.82 12.02
CA VAL A 36 -3.51 -8.73 11.86
C VAL A 36 -2.40 -8.00 11.13
N CYS A 37 -1.32 -7.72 11.81
CA CYS A 37 -0.15 -7.03 11.25
C CYS A 37 1.09 -7.93 11.26
N GLY A 38 2.12 -7.53 10.53
CA GLY A 38 3.38 -8.26 10.38
C GLY A 38 4.04 -8.01 9.05
N SER A 39 5.30 -8.37 8.90
CA SER A 39 6.06 -8.22 7.67
C SER A 39 5.44 -9.03 6.51
N SER A 40 5.81 -8.70 5.29
CA SER A 40 5.47 -9.51 4.12
C SER A 40 5.98 -10.94 4.33
N GLY A 41 5.15 -11.94 3.96
CA GLY A 41 5.49 -13.35 4.19
C GLY A 41 5.33 -13.84 5.64
N SER A 42 4.85 -13.03 6.59
CA SER A 42 4.62 -13.48 7.99
C SER A 42 3.43 -14.43 8.19
N GLY A 43 2.65 -14.72 7.15
CA GLY A 43 1.53 -15.66 7.20
C GLY A 43 0.14 -15.02 7.34
N LYS A 44 0.00 -13.68 7.22
CA LYS A 44 -1.29 -12.96 7.35
C LYS A 44 -2.36 -13.49 6.40
N SER A 45 -2.09 -13.47 5.10
CA SER A 45 -3.04 -13.97 4.07
C SER A 45 -3.33 -15.46 4.23
N THR A 46 -2.32 -16.25 4.59
CA THR A 46 -2.49 -17.69 4.89
C THR A 46 -3.46 -17.88 6.05
N LEU A 47 -3.31 -17.08 7.13
CA LEU A 47 -4.22 -17.12 8.27
C LEU A 47 -5.66 -16.82 7.85
N LEU A 48 -5.88 -15.70 7.13
CA LEU A 48 -7.22 -15.31 6.68
C LEU A 48 -7.85 -16.35 5.74
N CYS A 49 -7.09 -16.87 4.77
CA CYS A 49 -7.59 -17.88 3.85
C CYS A 49 -7.98 -19.19 4.55
N LEU A 50 -7.25 -19.60 5.60
CA LEU A 50 -7.57 -20.80 6.38
C LEU A 50 -8.88 -20.68 7.18
N LEU A 51 -9.36 -19.47 7.42
CA LEU A 51 -10.63 -19.22 8.13
C LEU A 51 -11.85 -19.44 7.22
N LYS A 52 -11.68 -19.43 5.91
CA LYS A 52 -12.77 -19.63 4.95
C LYS A 52 -12.47 -20.87 4.11
N SER A 53 -13.24 -21.94 4.34
CA SER A 53 -13.02 -23.27 3.77
C SER A 53 -12.92 -23.27 2.24
N GLU A 54 -13.69 -22.40 1.58
CA GLU A 54 -13.78 -22.34 0.11
C GLU A 54 -12.51 -21.81 -0.57
N ILE A 55 -11.69 -21.05 0.19
CA ILE A 55 -10.43 -20.47 -0.31
C ILE A 55 -9.22 -20.97 0.49
N ALA A 56 -9.43 -21.93 1.40
CA ALA A 56 -8.34 -22.46 2.23
C ALA A 56 -7.29 -23.14 1.35
N PRO A 57 -6.00 -22.81 1.50
CA PRO A 57 -4.94 -23.43 0.73
C PRO A 57 -4.77 -24.91 1.09
N HIS A 58 -4.34 -25.71 0.12
CA HIS A 58 -3.98 -27.10 0.37
C HIS A 58 -2.67 -27.17 1.17
N GLY A 59 -2.61 -28.09 2.16
CA GLY A 59 -1.42 -28.27 3.00
C GLY A 59 -1.68 -29.08 4.25
N LYS A 60 -0.66 -29.19 5.09
CA LYS A 60 -0.77 -29.85 6.39
C LYS A 60 -1.25 -28.83 7.43
N LYS A 61 -2.41 -29.08 8.00
CA LYS A 61 -3.02 -28.22 9.03
C LYS A 61 -3.11 -28.98 10.35
N ALA A 62 -2.78 -28.33 11.46
CA ALA A 62 -3.00 -28.77 12.82
C ALA A 62 -3.61 -27.61 13.64
N GLY A 63 -4.28 -27.93 14.76
CA GLY A 63 -5.00 -26.97 15.56
C GLY A 63 -6.49 -26.89 15.20
N GLU A 64 -7.19 -25.99 15.87
CA GLU A 64 -8.65 -25.85 15.75
C GLU A 64 -9.04 -24.43 15.35
N ILE A 65 -10.06 -24.32 14.51
CA ILE A 65 -10.67 -23.06 14.09
C ILE A 65 -12.17 -23.15 14.34
N PHE A 66 -12.68 -22.21 15.10
CA PHE A 66 -14.12 -22.06 15.34
C PHE A 66 -14.56 -20.67 14.87
N ILE A 67 -15.50 -20.62 13.93
CA ILE A 67 -16.09 -19.38 13.46
C ILE A 67 -17.60 -19.51 13.55
N ARG A 68 -18.21 -18.48 14.15
CA ARG A 68 -19.66 -18.41 14.31
C ARG A 68 -20.25 -17.57 13.20
N GLY A 69 -21.22 -18.13 12.48
CA GLY A 69 -21.96 -17.43 11.45
C GLY A 69 -21.34 -17.49 10.05
N LYS A 70 -21.84 -16.63 9.18
CA LYS A 70 -21.42 -16.54 7.76
C LYS A 70 -20.18 -15.68 7.61
N ILE A 71 -19.31 -16.04 6.70
CA ILE A 71 -18.05 -15.35 6.45
C ILE A 71 -18.09 -14.62 5.10
N GLY A 72 -17.92 -13.30 5.13
CA GLY A 72 -17.57 -12.49 3.95
C GLY A 72 -16.05 -12.38 3.82
N PHE A 73 -15.54 -12.35 2.60
CA PHE A 73 -14.11 -12.19 2.32
C PHE A 73 -13.88 -11.15 1.24
N VAL A 74 -12.91 -10.26 1.46
CA VAL A 74 -12.43 -9.30 0.46
C VAL A 74 -10.91 -9.43 0.38
N GLY A 75 -10.42 -9.80 -0.79
CA GLY A 75 -8.98 -9.97 -1.04
C GLY A 75 -8.27 -8.70 -1.48
N GLN A 76 -6.97 -8.83 -1.67
CA GLN A 76 -6.05 -7.75 -2.03
C GLN A 76 -6.35 -7.17 -3.42
N ASP A 77 -6.72 -8.01 -4.38
CA ASP A 77 -6.97 -7.62 -5.77
C ASP A 77 -8.45 -7.80 -6.12
N ALA A 78 -9.20 -6.69 -6.16
CA ALA A 78 -10.60 -6.72 -6.55
C ALA A 78 -10.78 -7.12 -8.02
N GLU A 79 -9.82 -6.79 -8.89
CA GLU A 79 -9.97 -7.02 -10.34
C GLU A 79 -9.95 -8.52 -10.67
N SER A 80 -9.09 -9.28 -10.00
CA SER A 80 -9.01 -10.74 -10.17
C SER A 80 -10.21 -11.49 -9.58
N ASN A 81 -10.99 -10.85 -8.71
CA ASN A 81 -12.16 -11.43 -8.06
C ASN A 81 -13.49 -11.07 -8.73
N ILE A 82 -13.50 -10.10 -9.66
CA ILE A 82 -14.70 -9.73 -10.42
C ILE A 82 -14.94 -10.78 -11.50
N ILE A 83 -16.15 -11.35 -11.52
CA ILE A 83 -16.54 -12.47 -12.39
C ILE A 83 -17.47 -12.00 -13.52
N THR A 84 -18.29 -10.99 -13.26
CA THR A 84 -19.33 -10.56 -14.19
C THR A 84 -19.00 -9.23 -14.87
N ASP A 85 -19.62 -8.98 -16.04
CA ASP A 85 -19.36 -7.79 -16.84
C ASP A 85 -20.01 -6.51 -16.29
N THR A 86 -20.98 -6.61 -15.37
CA THR A 86 -21.75 -5.46 -14.86
C THR A 86 -21.80 -5.44 -13.34
N VAL A 87 -21.90 -4.24 -12.76
CA VAL A 87 -22.03 -4.06 -11.30
C VAL A 87 -23.27 -4.78 -10.76
N TYR A 88 -24.41 -4.69 -11.47
CA TYR A 88 -25.62 -5.42 -11.09
C TYR A 88 -25.39 -6.93 -11.07
N GLY A 89 -24.76 -7.45 -12.12
CA GLY A 89 -24.44 -8.88 -12.23
C GLY A 89 -23.55 -9.35 -11.09
N GLU A 90 -22.54 -8.56 -10.74
CA GLU A 90 -21.58 -8.87 -9.68
C GLU A 90 -22.26 -8.93 -8.29
N LEU A 91 -23.10 -7.94 -7.97
CA LEU A 91 -23.91 -7.95 -6.75
C LEU A 91 -24.92 -9.12 -6.71
N ALA A 92 -25.47 -9.49 -7.85
CA ALA A 92 -26.42 -10.60 -7.98
C ALA A 92 -25.75 -11.98 -7.86
N PHE A 93 -24.49 -12.09 -8.27
CA PHE A 93 -23.78 -13.38 -8.42
C PHE A 93 -23.80 -14.22 -7.13
N GLY A 94 -23.41 -13.63 -6.00
CA GLY A 94 -23.41 -14.31 -4.71
C GLY A 94 -24.80 -14.69 -4.18
N LEU A 95 -25.88 -14.08 -4.71
CA LEU A 95 -27.25 -14.34 -4.31
C LEU A 95 -27.94 -15.41 -5.17
N GLN A 96 -27.40 -15.75 -6.35
CA GLN A 96 -28.00 -16.72 -7.27
C GLN A 96 -28.09 -18.14 -6.68
N SER A 97 -27.21 -18.51 -5.78
CA SER A 97 -27.20 -19.80 -5.11
C SER A 97 -28.11 -19.86 -3.87
N THR A 98 -28.81 -18.77 -3.56
CA THR A 98 -29.70 -18.68 -2.40
C THR A 98 -31.15 -19.07 -2.81
N SER A 99 -31.97 -19.41 -1.81
CA SER A 99 -33.41 -19.68 -2.01
C SER A 99 -34.27 -18.41 -2.16
N LEU A 100 -33.66 -17.24 -2.34
CA LEU A 100 -34.37 -15.96 -2.44
C LEU A 100 -35.09 -15.84 -3.78
N SER A 101 -36.29 -15.24 -3.74
CA SER A 101 -37.02 -14.88 -4.95
C SER A 101 -36.31 -13.75 -5.72
N ARG A 102 -36.65 -13.59 -7.02
CA ARG A 102 -36.10 -12.49 -7.86
C ARG A 102 -36.34 -11.12 -7.24
N THR A 103 -37.50 -10.92 -6.62
CA THR A 103 -37.86 -9.64 -5.97
C THR A 103 -36.98 -9.37 -4.74
N GLU A 104 -36.75 -10.39 -3.93
CA GLU A 104 -35.87 -10.28 -2.74
C GLU A 104 -34.41 -10.03 -3.16
N ILE A 105 -33.93 -10.70 -4.20
CA ILE A 105 -32.60 -10.45 -4.78
C ILE A 105 -32.50 -9.00 -5.25
N ALA A 106 -33.48 -8.50 -6.02
CA ALA A 106 -33.47 -7.12 -6.50
C ALA A 106 -33.49 -6.10 -5.35
N LEU A 107 -34.25 -6.36 -4.29
CA LEU A 107 -34.28 -5.52 -3.10
C LEU A 107 -32.94 -5.49 -2.38
N LYS A 108 -32.30 -6.65 -2.16
CA LYS A 108 -30.97 -6.74 -1.55
C LYS A 108 -29.89 -6.01 -2.38
N ILE A 109 -29.93 -6.14 -3.70
CA ILE A 109 -29.01 -5.42 -4.59
C ILE A 109 -29.22 -3.91 -4.45
N ALA A 110 -30.46 -3.44 -4.48
CA ALA A 110 -30.79 -2.02 -4.37
C ALA A 110 -30.36 -1.45 -3.00
N GLU A 111 -30.64 -2.17 -1.90
CA GLU A 111 -30.20 -1.81 -0.56
C GLU A 111 -28.67 -1.71 -0.49
N THR A 112 -27.98 -2.76 -0.96
CA THR A 112 -26.50 -2.82 -0.92
C THR A 112 -25.88 -1.71 -1.80
N ALA A 113 -26.37 -1.54 -3.02
CA ALA A 113 -25.89 -0.49 -3.93
C ALA A 113 -26.08 0.90 -3.33
N SER A 114 -27.20 1.15 -2.65
CA SER A 114 -27.47 2.42 -1.96
C SER A 114 -26.53 2.63 -0.77
N TYR A 115 -26.31 1.60 0.05
CA TYR A 115 -25.46 1.68 1.23
C TYR A 115 -24.00 2.01 0.88
N PHE A 116 -23.48 1.43 -0.20
CA PHE A 116 -22.11 1.63 -0.68
C PHE A 116 -21.95 2.73 -1.74
N ASN A 117 -23.00 3.54 -1.99
CA ASN A 117 -23.01 4.61 -3.01
C ASN A 117 -22.68 4.11 -4.44
N LEU A 118 -23.11 2.90 -4.79
CA LEU A 118 -22.90 2.28 -6.10
C LEU A 118 -24.05 2.52 -7.09
N ASN A 119 -25.12 3.23 -6.70
CA ASN A 119 -26.34 3.42 -7.51
C ASN A 119 -26.05 3.93 -8.92
N LYS A 120 -25.15 4.93 -9.05
CA LYS A 120 -24.79 5.51 -10.36
C LYS A 120 -24.00 4.55 -11.25
N TYR A 121 -23.45 3.49 -10.69
CA TYR A 121 -22.65 2.51 -11.42
C TYR A 121 -23.40 1.20 -11.70
N ILE A 122 -24.64 1.04 -11.24
CA ILE A 122 -25.35 -0.24 -11.24
C ILE A 122 -25.43 -0.88 -12.64
N ASN A 123 -25.54 -0.07 -13.69
CA ASN A 123 -25.61 -0.51 -15.08
C ASN A 123 -24.26 -0.37 -15.82
N CYS A 124 -23.20 0.09 -15.14
CA CYS A 124 -21.88 0.21 -15.76
C CYS A 124 -21.19 -1.15 -15.88
N LYS A 125 -20.28 -1.23 -16.85
CA LYS A 125 -19.37 -2.38 -16.93
C LYS A 125 -18.35 -2.33 -15.79
N THR A 126 -18.07 -3.47 -15.19
CA THR A 126 -17.09 -3.59 -14.11
C THR A 126 -15.69 -3.16 -14.56
N ALA A 127 -15.33 -3.40 -15.82
CA ALA A 127 -14.07 -2.98 -16.42
C ALA A 127 -13.89 -1.45 -16.48
N GLU A 128 -14.97 -0.67 -16.48
CA GLU A 128 -14.93 0.80 -16.56
C GLU A 128 -14.79 1.48 -15.20
N LEU A 129 -14.89 0.70 -14.11
CA LEU A 129 -14.79 1.23 -12.75
C LEU A 129 -13.35 1.57 -12.38
N SER A 130 -13.18 2.63 -11.57
CA SER A 130 -11.89 2.91 -10.93
C SER A 130 -11.53 1.83 -9.92
N GLY A 131 -10.24 1.65 -9.60
CA GLY A 131 -9.78 0.67 -8.60
C GLY A 131 -10.48 0.81 -7.25
N GLY A 132 -10.66 2.04 -6.76
CA GLY A 132 -11.40 2.29 -5.52
C GLY A 132 -12.88 1.89 -5.59
N THR A 133 -13.52 2.10 -6.75
CA THR A 133 -14.91 1.67 -6.96
C THR A 133 -15.01 0.14 -7.08
N LYS A 134 -14.04 -0.53 -7.74
CA LYS A 134 -13.96 -1.99 -7.81
C LYS A 134 -13.81 -2.59 -6.41
N GLN A 135 -12.96 -2.02 -5.57
CA GLN A 135 -12.76 -2.50 -4.21
C GLN A 135 -14.01 -2.28 -3.33
N MET A 136 -14.69 -1.13 -3.50
CA MET A 136 -15.98 -0.89 -2.84
C MET A 136 -17.06 -1.87 -3.32
N LEU A 137 -17.05 -2.23 -4.61
CA LEU A 137 -17.92 -3.27 -5.16
C LEU A 137 -17.62 -4.65 -4.54
N ALA A 138 -16.35 -5.02 -4.41
CA ALA A 138 -15.97 -6.28 -3.76
C ALA A 138 -16.46 -6.34 -2.30
N LEU A 139 -16.34 -5.24 -1.53
CA LEU A 139 -16.90 -5.14 -0.19
C LEU A 139 -18.44 -5.27 -0.21
N ALA A 140 -19.09 -4.58 -1.14
CA ALA A 140 -20.55 -4.66 -1.31
C ALA A 140 -21.00 -6.09 -1.62
N CYS A 141 -20.31 -6.80 -2.53
CA CYS A 141 -20.58 -8.20 -2.86
C CYS A 141 -20.42 -9.13 -1.64
N ALA A 142 -19.35 -8.96 -0.86
CA ALA A 142 -19.17 -9.72 0.38
C ALA A 142 -20.33 -9.49 1.36
N MET A 143 -20.91 -8.28 1.38
CA MET A 143 -22.02 -7.90 2.25
C MET A 143 -23.41 -8.35 1.79
N THR A 144 -23.60 -8.66 0.50
CA THR A 144 -24.91 -9.13 0.00
C THR A 144 -25.41 -10.40 0.71
N ALA A 145 -24.49 -11.28 1.10
CA ALA A 145 -24.81 -12.50 1.84
C ALA A 145 -25.13 -12.26 3.33
N SER A 146 -25.10 -11.01 3.80
CA SER A 146 -25.29 -10.62 5.20
C SER A 146 -24.37 -11.42 6.14
N PRO A 147 -23.03 -11.30 6.02
CA PRO A 147 -22.10 -12.05 6.86
C PRO A 147 -22.12 -11.56 8.30
N ASP A 148 -21.79 -12.46 9.24
CA ASP A 148 -21.55 -12.15 10.65
C ASP A 148 -20.09 -11.77 10.90
N VAL A 149 -19.19 -12.36 10.08
CA VAL A 149 -17.74 -12.14 10.12
C VAL A 149 -17.25 -11.64 8.75
N LEU A 150 -16.46 -10.59 8.75
CA LEU A 150 -15.83 -10.03 7.55
C LEU A 150 -14.30 -10.18 7.64
N LEU A 151 -13.72 -10.89 6.69
CA LEU A 151 -12.28 -11.07 6.54
C LEU A 151 -11.79 -10.15 5.42
N LEU A 152 -10.78 -9.33 5.70
CA LEU A 152 -10.21 -8.36 4.77
C LEU A 152 -8.70 -8.60 4.65
N ASP A 153 -8.21 -8.97 3.46
CA ASP A 153 -6.79 -9.22 3.21
C ASP A 153 -6.18 -8.09 2.38
N GLU A 154 -5.49 -7.16 3.04
CA GLU A 154 -4.84 -5.97 2.47
C GLU A 154 -5.72 -5.23 1.43
N PRO A 155 -6.99 -4.95 1.73
CA PRO A 155 -7.99 -4.54 0.72
C PRO A 155 -7.67 -3.19 0.08
N CYS A 156 -6.82 -2.38 0.69
CA CYS A 156 -6.48 -1.03 0.21
C CYS A 156 -5.05 -0.89 -0.30
N SER A 157 -4.32 -1.99 -0.50
CA SER A 157 -2.92 -1.98 -0.95
C SER A 157 -2.71 -1.34 -2.34
N GLN A 158 -3.77 -1.28 -3.16
CA GLN A 158 -3.73 -0.71 -4.51
C GLN A 158 -4.45 0.64 -4.63
N LEU A 159 -4.98 1.17 -3.53
CA LEU A 159 -5.80 2.38 -3.52
C LEU A 159 -4.98 3.63 -3.17
N ASP A 160 -5.37 4.75 -3.77
CA ASP A 160 -4.88 6.05 -3.32
C ASP A 160 -5.41 6.40 -1.91
N PRO A 161 -4.82 7.37 -1.19
CA PRO A 161 -5.18 7.69 0.19
C PRO A 161 -6.65 8.07 0.39
N VAL A 162 -7.28 8.69 -0.61
CA VAL A 162 -8.69 9.11 -0.52
C VAL A 162 -9.62 7.91 -0.66
N ALA A 163 -9.38 7.07 -1.69
CA ALA A 163 -10.15 5.85 -1.91
C ALA A 163 -10.01 4.88 -0.72
N ALA A 164 -8.82 4.74 -0.17
CA ALA A 164 -8.57 3.90 1.00
C ALA A 164 -9.29 4.41 2.25
N ARG A 165 -9.28 5.72 2.51
CA ARG A 165 -10.07 6.32 3.60
C ARG A 165 -11.57 6.07 3.44
N ASN A 166 -12.10 6.22 2.24
CA ASN A 166 -13.51 5.96 1.96
C ASN A 166 -13.86 4.49 2.21
N PHE A 167 -13.00 3.56 1.80
CA PHE A 167 -13.17 2.13 2.03
C PHE A 167 -13.22 1.80 3.52
N TYR A 168 -12.22 2.22 4.30
CA TYR A 168 -12.20 1.95 5.73
C TYR A 168 -13.29 2.68 6.51
N SER A 169 -13.71 3.87 6.06
CA SER A 169 -14.89 4.53 6.63
C SER A 169 -16.16 3.68 6.45
N ALA A 170 -16.32 3.02 5.30
CA ALA A 170 -17.43 2.09 5.08
C ALA A 170 -17.30 0.84 5.98
N VAL A 171 -16.10 0.28 6.13
CA VAL A 171 -15.83 -0.87 7.02
C VAL A 171 -16.15 -0.54 8.48
N LEU A 172 -15.68 0.61 8.99
CA LEU A 172 -15.96 1.06 10.36
C LEU A 172 -17.44 1.36 10.58
N ARG A 173 -18.13 1.91 9.57
CA ARG A 173 -19.57 2.10 9.61
C ARG A 173 -20.33 0.76 9.70
N LEU A 174 -19.91 -0.26 8.93
CA LEU A 174 -20.47 -1.61 9.03
C LEU A 174 -20.30 -2.20 10.43
N LYS A 175 -19.12 -2.06 11.04
CA LYS A 175 -18.89 -2.46 12.43
C LYS A 175 -19.86 -1.78 13.39
N ALA A 176 -19.98 -0.44 13.28
CA ALA A 176 -20.81 0.35 14.20
C ALA A 176 -22.32 0.12 14.04
N GLU A 177 -22.82 0.01 12.80
CA GLU A 177 -24.25 -0.07 12.51
C GLU A 177 -24.79 -1.50 12.50
N ARG A 178 -23.96 -2.49 12.10
CA ARG A 178 -24.37 -3.88 11.94
C ARG A 178 -23.78 -4.83 12.98
N GLY A 179 -22.84 -4.37 13.79
CA GLY A 179 -22.16 -5.20 14.79
C GLY A 179 -21.35 -6.36 14.18
N ILE A 180 -20.85 -6.20 12.95
CA ILE A 180 -20.08 -7.23 12.24
C ILE A 180 -18.72 -7.38 12.89
N THR A 181 -18.29 -8.63 13.09
CA THR A 181 -16.94 -8.96 13.55
C THR A 181 -15.97 -8.87 12.37
N ILE A 182 -14.87 -8.15 12.53
CA ILE A 182 -13.94 -7.87 11.44
C ILE A 182 -12.55 -8.37 11.81
N LEU A 183 -11.95 -9.16 10.92
CA LEU A 183 -10.55 -9.51 10.95
C LEU A 183 -9.88 -8.94 9.71
N VAL A 184 -8.97 -7.99 9.87
CA VAL A 184 -8.29 -7.33 8.75
C VAL A 184 -6.80 -7.54 8.83
N ALA A 185 -6.20 -8.11 7.78
CA ALA A 185 -4.76 -8.11 7.56
C ALA A 185 -4.38 -6.82 6.86
N ASP A 186 -3.59 -5.97 7.50
CA ASP A 186 -3.08 -4.72 6.92
C ASP A 186 -1.88 -4.21 7.75
N HIS A 187 -1.18 -3.22 7.21
CA HIS A 187 -0.05 -2.56 7.87
C HIS A 187 -0.23 -1.03 7.98
N ARG A 188 -1.45 -0.54 7.76
CA ARG A 188 -1.76 0.90 7.77
C ARG A 188 -1.90 1.44 9.19
N PRO A 189 -1.21 2.56 9.51
CA PRO A 189 -1.30 3.21 10.82
C PRO A 189 -2.72 3.61 11.23
N ASP A 190 -3.55 4.04 10.25
CA ASP A 190 -4.91 4.51 10.48
C ASP A 190 -5.83 3.42 11.08
N LEU A 191 -5.59 2.15 10.72
CA LEU A 191 -6.35 1.03 11.23
C LEU A 191 -5.99 0.67 12.66
N LEU A 192 -4.72 0.86 13.02
CA LEU A 192 -4.25 0.55 14.37
C LEU A 192 -5.02 1.35 15.43
N ALA A 193 -5.27 2.64 15.16
CA ALA A 193 -6.02 3.50 16.07
C ALA A 193 -7.50 3.10 16.22
N ASN A 194 -8.07 2.37 15.25
CA ASN A 194 -9.48 1.98 15.22
C ASN A 194 -9.72 0.51 15.57
N ALA A 195 -8.65 -0.28 15.76
CA ALA A 195 -8.75 -1.68 16.12
C ALA A 195 -9.06 -1.85 17.62
N ASP A 196 -9.84 -2.87 17.96
CA ASP A 196 -10.09 -3.27 19.36
C ASP A 196 -8.95 -4.18 19.87
N SER A 197 -8.41 -5.01 18.98
CA SER A 197 -7.27 -5.89 19.27
C SER A 197 -6.33 -6.00 18.08
N VAL A 198 -5.12 -6.41 18.34
CA VAL A 198 -4.07 -6.57 17.30
C VAL A 198 -3.37 -7.91 17.51
N LEU A 199 -3.24 -8.66 16.43
CA LEU A 199 -2.35 -9.81 16.33
C LEU A 199 -1.11 -9.42 15.51
N TYR A 200 0.07 -9.45 16.12
CA TYR A 200 1.33 -9.26 15.40
C TYR A 200 1.94 -10.61 15.05
N LEU A 201 2.02 -10.91 13.75
CA LEU A 201 2.64 -12.12 13.22
C LEU A 201 4.08 -11.86 12.79
N LYS A 202 5.00 -12.70 13.25
CA LYS A 202 6.40 -12.69 12.86
C LYS A 202 6.87 -14.11 12.55
N HIS A 203 7.36 -14.34 11.33
CA HIS A 203 7.79 -15.66 10.86
C HIS A 203 6.78 -16.79 11.15
N GLY A 204 5.51 -16.54 10.89
CA GLY A 204 4.43 -17.50 11.07
C GLY A 204 3.98 -17.72 12.52
N ARG A 205 4.48 -16.96 13.48
CA ARG A 205 4.11 -17.06 14.90
C ARG A 205 3.40 -15.83 15.40
N ALA A 206 2.50 -16.01 16.37
CA ALA A 206 1.90 -14.91 17.11
C ALA A 206 2.94 -14.36 18.10
N GLU A 207 3.64 -13.31 17.71
CA GLU A 207 4.64 -12.65 18.56
C GLU A 207 3.99 -11.77 19.63
N PHE A 208 2.85 -11.17 19.28
CA PHE A 208 2.07 -10.35 20.21
C PHE A 208 0.58 -10.47 19.88
N PHE A 209 -0.26 -10.53 20.92
CA PHE A 209 -1.70 -10.37 20.83
C PHE A 209 -2.19 -9.53 22.02
N GLY A 210 -2.87 -8.42 21.74
CA GLY A 210 -3.34 -7.49 22.77
C GLY A 210 -4.00 -6.26 22.18
N THR A 211 -4.03 -5.18 22.93
CA THR A 211 -4.57 -3.90 22.47
C THR A 211 -3.57 -3.14 21.59
N PRO A 212 -4.04 -2.23 20.71
CA PRO A 212 -3.18 -1.35 19.94
C PRO A 212 -2.21 -0.53 20.80
N ALA A 213 -2.66 -0.05 21.97
CA ALA A 213 -1.83 0.74 22.88
C ALA A 213 -0.69 -0.08 23.50
N GLU A 214 -0.92 -1.36 23.79
CA GLU A 214 0.12 -2.27 24.26
C GLU A 214 1.13 -2.58 23.14
N LEU A 215 0.66 -2.80 21.90
CA LEU A 215 1.55 -2.99 20.75
C LEU A 215 2.45 -1.77 20.51
N ALA A 216 1.91 -0.55 20.63
CA ALA A 216 2.66 0.68 20.47
C ALA A 216 3.80 0.83 21.49
N LYS A 217 3.69 0.20 22.64
CA LYS A 217 4.77 0.10 23.66
C LYS A 217 5.71 -1.07 23.40
N TYR A 218 5.15 -2.20 22.97
CA TYR A 218 5.89 -3.44 22.75
C TYR A 218 6.93 -3.31 21.61
N LEU A 219 6.53 -2.82 20.42
CA LEU A 219 7.40 -2.76 19.25
C LEU A 219 8.71 -2.00 19.49
N PRO A 220 8.71 -0.78 20.08
CA PRO A 220 9.95 -0.07 20.38
C PRO A 220 10.77 -0.71 21.48
N ALA A 221 10.12 -1.28 22.51
CA ALA A 221 10.82 -1.97 23.61
C ALA A 221 11.55 -3.23 23.10
N ALA A 222 10.98 -3.90 22.10
CA ALA A 222 11.59 -5.05 21.44
C ALA A 222 12.64 -4.66 20.37
N GLY A 223 12.83 -3.36 20.07
CA GLY A 223 13.68 -2.91 18.97
C GLY A 223 13.22 -3.42 17.60
N ASP A 224 11.92 -3.67 17.44
CA ASP A 224 11.37 -4.29 16.24
C ASP A 224 11.25 -3.27 15.10
N PRO A 225 11.74 -3.57 13.88
CA PRO A 225 11.62 -2.68 12.73
C PRO A 225 10.18 -2.31 12.38
N MET A 226 9.19 -3.12 12.78
CA MET A 226 7.77 -2.83 12.58
C MET A 226 7.27 -1.63 13.38
N VAL A 227 8.09 -1.01 14.22
CA VAL A 227 7.80 0.31 14.82
C VAL A 227 7.42 1.36 13.74
N GLN A 228 7.91 1.20 12.53
CA GLN A 228 7.57 2.07 11.39
C GLN A 228 6.08 1.98 10.96
N MET A 229 5.34 0.96 11.36
CA MET A 229 3.89 0.88 11.13
C MET A 229 3.07 1.73 12.10
N LEU A 230 3.66 2.17 13.20
CA LEU A 230 2.97 3.07 14.13
C LEU A 230 2.73 4.42 13.46
N PRO A 231 1.61 5.11 13.76
CA PRO A 231 1.40 6.47 13.31
C PRO A 231 2.64 7.35 13.58
N ALA A 232 3.00 8.22 12.65
CA ALA A 232 4.20 9.04 12.77
C ALA A 232 4.24 9.85 14.08
N TYR A 233 3.08 10.37 14.53
CA TYR A 233 2.98 11.09 15.80
C TYR A 233 3.21 10.19 17.03
N THR A 234 2.82 8.93 16.95
CA THR A 234 3.09 7.92 18.02
C THR A 234 4.58 7.61 18.16
N GLN A 235 5.33 7.70 17.05
CA GLN A 235 6.77 7.46 17.06
C GLN A 235 7.55 8.59 17.73
N ILE A 236 7.07 9.83 17.65
CA ILE A 236 7.73 11.03 18.20
C ILE A 236 7.44 11.17 19.70
N LEU A 237 6.18 10.96 20.11
CA LEU A 237 5.69 11.24 21.47
C LEU A 237 6.02 10.10 22.43
N LYS A 238 6.64 10.41 23.59
CA LYS A 238 7.01 9.40 24.62
C LYS A 238 5.80 8.60 25.13
N THR A 239 4.67 9.24 25.32
CA THR A 239 3.41 8.60 25.79
C THR A 239 2.76 7.71 24.75
N ARG A 240 3.21 7.80 23.48
CA ARG A 240 2.76 7.00 22.34
C ARG A 240 1.24 6.95 22.16
N PRO A 241 0.58 8.10 22.08
CA PRO A 241 -0.87 8.16 21.90
C PRO A 241 -1.24 7.60 20.51
N LEU A 242 -2.33 6.86 20.44
CA LEU A 242 -2.95 6.44 19.18
C LEU A 242 -4.12 7.36 18.78
N ASP A 243 -4.69 8.09 19.76
CA ASP A 243 -5.73 9.07 19.50
C ASP A 243 -5.17 10.30 18.82
N PHE A 244 -5.76 10.66 17.67
CA PHE A 244 -5.32 11.78 16.84
C PHE A 244 -5.44 13.13 17.57
N SER A 245 -6.52 13.35 18.31
CA SER A 245 -6.79 14.61 18.99
C SER A 245 -5.84 14.85 20.16
N ALA A 246 -5.62 13.79 20.97
CA ALA A 246 -4.64 13.83 22.06
C ALA A 246 -3.22 14.06 21.53
N ALA A 247 -2.83 13.35 20.48
CA ALA A 247 -1.52 13.53 19.85
C ALA A 247 -1.33 14.95 19.29
N LYS A 248 -2.36 15.53 18.67
CA LYS A 248 -2.33 16.89 18.11
C LYS A 248 -2.04 17.95 19.18
N GLU A 249 -2.64 17.83 20.36
CA GLU A 249 -2.36 18.75 21.47
C GLU A 249 -0.90 18.62 21.96
N MET A 250 -0.42 17.40 22.11
CA MET A 250 0.95 17.14 22.55
C MET A 250 1.99 17.63 21.54
N LEU A 251 1.73 17.50 20.24
CA LEU A 251 2.64 17.95 19.17
C LEU A 251 2.84 19.49 19.14
N LYS A 252 1.99 20.26 19.81
CA LYS A 252 2.19 21.72 19.93
C LYS A 252 3.48 22.08 20.67
N SER A 253 3.92 21.26 21.62
CA SER A 253 5.14 21.44 22.42
C SER A 253 6.39 20.87 21.78
N VAL A 254 6.25 20.02 20.77
CA VAL A 254 7.40 19.39 20.09
C VAL A 254 8.14 20.41 19.25
N ALA A 255 9.45 20.55 19.48
CA ALA A 255 10.32 21.42 18.71
C ALA A 255 10.62 20.85 17.33
N GLU A 256 10.81 21.75 16.39
CA GLU A 256 11.16 21.43 15.00
C GLU A 256 12.69 21.49 14.84
N LYS A 257 13.28 20.48 14.20
CA LYS A 257 14.68 20.54 13.79
C LYS A 257 14.88 21.58 12.70
N PRO A 258 16.01 22.32 12.72
CA PRO A 258 16.36 23.24 11.66
C PRO A 258 16.25 22.57 10.27
N ALA A 259 15.63 23.26 9.33
CA ALA A 259 15.56 22.78 7.96
C ALA A 259 16.97 22.73 7.37
N LEU A 260 17.36 21.60 6.82
CA LEU A 260 18.53 21.53 5.96
C LEU A 260 18.22 22.32 4.68
N PRO A 261 19.18 23.12 4.17
CA PRO A 261 18.95 23.83 2.92
C PRO A 261 18.64 22.84 1.80
N ALA A 262 17.65 23.15 0.98
CA ALA A 262 17.33 22.34 -0.18
C ALA A 262 18.58 22.23 -1.08
N PRO A 263 18.87 21.04 -1.64
CA PRO A 263 19.98 20.88 -2.53
C PRO A 263 19.84 21.86 -3.72
N GLN A 264 20.85 22.73 -3.93
CA GLN A 264 20.92 23.54 -5.15
C GLN A 264 21.46 22.64 -6.25
N ALA A 265 20.59 21.95 -6.96
CA ALA A 265 20.98 20.99 -7.97
C ALA A 265 20.62 21.51 -9.37
N ALA A 266 21.44 21.16 -10.35
CA ALA A 266 21.08 21.32 -11.75
C ALA A 266 20.02 20.27 -12.12
N HIS A 267 19.15 20.58 -13.08
CA HIS A 267 18.13 19.62 -13.52
C HIS A 267 18.78 18.44 -14.27
N ALA A 268 18.55 17.21 -13.79
CA ALA A 268 18.95 16.00 -14.50
C ALA A 268 18.00 15.69 -15.68
N LEU A 269 16.74 16.09 -15.51
CA LEU A 269 15.68 15.86 -16.49
C LEU A 269 14.76 17.07 -16.54
N SER A 270 14.33 17.45 -17.74
CA SER A 270 13.28 18.46 -17.94
C SER A 270 12.36 18.06 -19.07
N ALA A 271 11.08 18.22 -18.85
CA ALA A 271 10.00 18.07 -19.81
C ALA A 271 9.26 19.40 -19.93
N ARG A 272 8.93 19.84 -21.14
CA ARG A 272 8.20 21.08 -21.39
C ARG A 272 7.10 20.87 -22.40
N GLY A 273 5.90 21.30 -22.06
CA GLY A 273 4.73 21.26 -22.92
C GLY A 273 4.31 19.85 -23.35
N LEU A 274 4.54 18.81 -22.49
CA LEU A 274 4.18 17.44 -22.85
C LEU A 274 2.68 17.27 -22.95
N ALA A 275 2.21 16.77 -24.11
CA ALA A 275 0.83 16.37 -24.30
C ALA A 275 0.77 14.94 -24.89
N PHE A 276 -0.09 14.11 -24.30
CA PHE A 276 -0.22 12.71 -24.67
C PHE A 276 -1.65 12.19 -24.48
N ALA A 277 -2.13 11.44 -25.48
CA ALA A 277 -3.33 10.61 -25.44
C ALA A 277 -3.01 9.20 -25.91
N TYR A 278 -3.66 8.17 -25.33
CA TYR A 278 -3.44 6.76 -25.73
C TYR A 278 -4.01 6.42 -27.12
N LYS A 279 -5.06 7.12 -27.55
CA LYS A 279 -5.67 6.94 -28.88
C LYS A 279 -5.87 8.31 -29.52
N LYS A 280 -5.75 8.37 -30.84
CA LYS A 280 -6.05 9.59 -31.61
C LYS A 280 -7.52 9.98 -31.43
N GLY A 281 -7.77 11.20 -30.94
CA GLY A 281 -9.13 11.71 -30.68
C GLY A 281 -9.72 11.30 -29.31
N ALA A 282 -8.97 10.57 -28.47
CA ALA A 282 -9.31 10.37 -27.06
C ALA A 282 -8.89 11.59 -26.23
N GLU A 283 -9.44 11.70 -25.03
CA GLU A 283 -9.01 12.72 -24.06
C GLU A 283 -7.53 12.60 -23.74
N ASP A 284 -6.89 13.73 -23.60
CA ASP A 284 -5.48 13.81 -23.21
C ASP A 284 -5.32 13.31 -21.77
N VAL A 285 -4.24 12.56 -21.56
CA VAL A 285 -3.81 12.13 -20.23
C VAL A 285 -2.77 13.10 -19.68
N LEU A 286 -2.00 13.75 -20.55
CA LEU A 286 -1.05 14.82 -20.19
C LEU A 286 -1.37 16.05 -21.04
N PHE A 287 -1.53 17.21 -20.38
CA PHE A 287 -2.04 18.45 -20.98
C PHE A 287 -0.98 19.57 -20.98
N GLY A 288 -0.02 19.53 -21.88
CA GLY A 288 1.02 20.57 -21.93
C GLY A 288 1.85 20.62 -20.63
N LEU A 289 2.18 19.47 -20.08
CA LEU A 289 2.82 19.30 -18.78
C LEU A 289 4.28 19.76 -18.82
N ASP A 290 4.65 20.60 -17.83
CA ASP A 290 6.04 20.97 -17.54
C ASP A 290 6.51 20.23 -16.27
N TYR A 291 7.71 19.63 -16.31
CA TYR A 291 8.28 18.92 -15.18
C TYR A 291 9.80 19.00 -15.19
N THR A 292 10.41 19.15 -14.02
CA THR A 292 11.86 19.07 -13.82
C THR A 292 12.19 18.10 -12.68
N ALA A 293 13.29 17.37 -12.82
CA ALA A 293 13.87 16.55 -11.76
C ALA A 293 15.27 17.05 -11.40
N GLU A 294 15.51 17.28 -10.14
CA GLU A 294 16.78 17.76 -9.61
C GLU A 294 17.81 16.64 -9.57
N LYS A 295 19.04 16.95 -10.01
CA LYS A 295 20.13 15.97 -10.12
C LYS A 295 20.62 15.51 -8.75
N GLY A 296 20.86 14.20 -8.62
CA GLY A 296 21.40 13.62 -7.39
C GLY A 296 20.39 13.57 -6.24
N CYS A 297 19.12 13.80 -6.51
CA CYS A 297 18.04 13.91 -5.53
C CYS A 297 16.97 12.84 -5.74
N ILE A 298 16.19 12.58 -4.71
CA ILE A 298 14.93 11.84 -4.77
C ILE A 298 13.82 12.83 -5.10
N ASN A 299 13.30 12.76 -6.32
CA ASN A 299 12.19 13.58 -6.80
C ASN A 299 10.90 12.75 -6.79
N ALA A 300 9.97 13.06 -5.90
CA ALA A 300 8.69 12.38 -5.82
C ALA A 300 7.62 13.09 -6.67
N VAL A 301 6.83 12.33 -7.41
CA VAL A 301 5.62 12.82 -8.07
C VAL A 301 4.44 12.14 -7.43
N VAL A 302 3.63 12.91 -6.70
CA VAL A 302 2.45 12.44 -5.99
C VAL A 302 1.17 12.86 -6.70
N GLY A 303 0.06 12.17 -6.47
CA GLY A 303 -1.24 12.47 -7.07
C GLY A 303 -2.19 11.28 -7.00
N ALA A 304 -3.47 11.51 -7.29
CA ALA A 304 -4.50 10.48 -7.29
C ALA A 304 -4.25 9.41 -8.36
N ASN A 305 -4.91 8.24 -8.21
CA ASN A 305 -4.92 7.23 -9.26
C ASN A 305 -5.58 7.81 -10.53
N GLY A 306 -5.00 7.50 -11.69
CA GLY A 306 -5.48 8.04 -12.96
C GLY A 306 -4.99 9.45 -13.32
N SER A 307 -4.24 10.16 -12.46
CA SER A 307 -3.75 11.52 -12.74
C SER A 307 -2.67 11.59 -13.84
N GLY A 308 -2.17 10.46 -14.35
CA GLY A 308 -1.16 10.42 -15.42
C GLY A 308 0.27 10.11 -14.96
N LYS A 309 0.51 9.72 -13.70
CA LYS A 309 1.86 9.46 -13.14
C LYS A 309 2.67 8.44 -13.93
N THR A 310 2.12 7.25 -14.13
CA THR A 310 2.75 6.18 -14.94
C THR A 310 2.95 6.61 -16.39
N THR A 311 2.00 7.37 -16.96
CA THR A 311 2.09 7.91 -18.33
C THR A 311 3.23 8.90 -18.44
N LEU A 312 3.40 9.79 -17.46
CA LEU A 312 4.54 10.71 -17.37
C LEU A 312 5.86 9.94 -17.40
N LEU A 313 6.06 8.94 -16.51
CA LEU A 313 7.29 8.15 -16.49
C LEU A 313 7.56 7.45 -17.83
N LYS A 314 6.53 6.84 -18.44
CA LYS A 314 6.66 6.17 -19.74
C LYS A 314 6.98 7.16 -20.88
N CYS A 315 6.49 8.39 -20.83
CA CYS A 315 6.89 9.44 -21.77
C CYS A 315 8.35 9.87 -21.52
N LEU A 316 8.74 10.06 -20.25
CA LEU A 316 10.10 10.43 -19.88
C LEU A 316 11.14 9.40 -20.34
N CYS A 317 10.88 8.10 -20.22
CA CYS A 317 11.77 7.05 -20.73
C CYS A 317 11.55 6.70 -22.20
N LYS A 318 10.70 7.45 -22.93
CA LYS A 318 10.42 7.29 -24.37
C LYS A 318 9.74 5.94 -24.74
N ILE A 319 9.15 5.24 -23.80
CA ILE A 319 8.27 4.08 -24.07
C ILE A 319 6.99 4.57 -24.77
N LEU A 320 6.44 5.68 -24.28
CA LEU A 320 5.35 6.38 -24.95
C LEU A 320 5.86 7.65 -25.62
N LYS A 321 5.41 7.92 -26.83
CA LYS A 321 5.81 9.11 -27.59
C LYS A 321 4.74 10.18 -27.46
N PRO A 322 4.98 11.28 -26.71
CA PRO A 322 4.07 12.40 -26.67
C PRO A 322 3.92 13.03 -28.06
N TYR A 323 2.75 13.52 -28.39
CA TYR A 323 2.50 14.17 -29.68
C TYR A 323 2.91 15.64 -29.65
N SER A 324 3.14 16.23 -28.48
CA SER A 324 3.66 17.58 -28.29
C SER A 324 4.66 17.62 -27.13
N GLY A 325 5.50 18.63 -27.13
CA GLY A 325 6.46 18.92 -26.07
C GLY A 325 7.89 18.45 -26.36
N LYS A 326 8.79 18.77 -25.44
CA LYS A 326 10.22 18.43 -25.53
C LYS A 326 10.72 17.85 -24.21
N ILE A 327 11.52 16.79 -24.29
CA ILE A 327 12.17 16.15 -23.14
C ILE A 327 13.68 16.29 -23.31
N LYS A 328 14.35 16.83 -22.28
CA LYS A 328 15.83 16.89 -22.18
C LYS A 328 16.26 16.07 -20.97
N MET A 329 17.29 15.25 -21.14
CA MET A 329 17.85 14.40 -20.07
C MET A 329 19.37 14.46 -20.09
N GLN A 330 19.98 14.40 -18.91
CA GLN A 330 21.43 14.33 -18.73
C GLN A 330 21.79 12.90 -18.29
N GLY A 331 22.21 12.06 -19.22
CA GLY A 331 22.60 10.69 -18.97
C GLY A 331 21.56 9.63 -19.39
N ARG A 332 21.84 8.38 -19.00
CA ARG A 332 21.00 7.22 -19.33
C ARG A 332 19.87 7.07 -18.34
N VAL A 333 18.69 6.70 -18.84
CA VAL A 333 17.48 6.51 -18.05
C VAL A 333 17.08 5.04 -18.05
N VAL A 334 16.66 4.54 -16.92
CA VAL A 334 16.02 3.23 -16.75
C VAL A 334 14.63 3.41 -16.11
N TYR A 335 13.66 2.61 -16.54
CA TYR A 335 12.31 2.58 -16.00
C TYR A 335 12.04 1.27 -15.28
N MET A 336 11.59 1.36 -14.04
CA MET A 336 11.12 0.25 -13.25
C MET A 336 9.58 0.33 -13.18
N PRO A 337 8.86 -0.62 -13.80
CA PRO A 337 7.40 -0.62 -13.80
C PRO A 337 6.83 -1.02 -12.42
N GLN A 338 5.57 -0.69 -12.19
CA GLN A 338 4.83 -1.07 -10.99
C GLN A 338 4.81 -2.59 -10.75
N ASN A 339 4.60 -3.39 -11.81
CA ASN A 339 4.80 -4.84 -11.76
C ASN A 339 6.27 -5.13 -12.08
N VAL A 340 7.08 -5.30 -11.05
CA VAL A 340 8.53 -5.52 -11.18
C VAL A 340 8.87 -6.87 -11.83
N GLN A 341 7.98 -7.87 -11.74
CA GLN A 341 8.18 -9.16 -12.38
C GLN A 341 8.28 -9.04 -13.91
N ALA A 342 7.67 -8.00 -14.49
CA ALA A 342 7.81 -7.72 -15.92
C ALA A 342 9.26 -7.38 -16.35
N MET A 343 10.16 -7.12 -15.40
CA MET A 343 11.58 -6.91 -15.66
C MET A 343 12.39 -8.21 -15.69
N PHE A 344 11.87 -9.30 -15.14
CA PHE A 344 12.62 -10.54 -14.96
C PHE A 344 12.56 -11.41 -16.22
N LEU A 345 13.73 -11.86 -16.67
CA LEU A 345 13.89 -12.59 -17.93
C LEU A 345 14.63 -13.91 -17.75
N GLN A 346 15.24 -14.13 -16.58
CA GLN A 346 16.08 -15.29 -16.29
C GLN A 346 15.43 -16.16 -15.22
N ASP A 347 15.87 -17.42 -15.15
CA ASP A 347 15.31 -18.43 -14.23
C ASP A 347 15.87 -18.33 -12.81
N THR A 348 16.98 -17.60 -12.61
CA THR A 348 17.61 -17.43 -11.30
C THR A 348 18.03 -16.00 -11.04
N VAL A 349 18.06 -15.61 -9.76
CA VAL A 349 18.53 -14.29 -9.31
C VAL A 349 19.98 -14.03 -9.73
N GLU A 350 20.86 -15.05 -9.68
CA GLU A 350 22.25 -14.90 -10.12
C GLU A 350 22.38 -14.68 -11.63
N SER A 351 21.48 -15.25 -12.42
CA SER A 351 21.43 -15.02 -13.86
C SER A 351 20.88 -13.63 -14.19
N GLU A 352 19.94 -13.10 -13.39
CA GLU A 352 19.44 -11.73 -13.52
C GLU A 352 20.50 -10.69 -13.13
N ILE A 353 21.28 -10.95 -12.07
CA ILE A 353 22.33 -10.10 -11.54
C ILE A 353 23.62 -10.93 -11.42
N PRO A 354 24.44 -11.06 -12.46
CA PRO A 354 25.70 -11.82 -12.42
C PRO A 354 26.72 -11.26 -11.41
N ASP A 355 26.71 -9.95 -11.16
CA ASP A 355 27.60 -9.29 -10.21
C ASP A 355 27.26 -9.67 -8.76
N GLU A 356 28.12 -10.48 -8.13
CA GLU A 356 27.96 -10.94 -6.74
C GLU A 356 28.02 -9.79 -5.75
N ALA A 357 28.88 -8.78 -5.97
CA ALA A 357 28.99 -7.62 -5.09
C ALA A 357 27.68 -6.82 -5.09
N LEU A 358 27.04 -6.69 -6.26
CA LEU A 358 25.73 -6.05 -6.38
C LEU A 358 24.66 -6.89 -5.68
N ARG A 359 24.63 -8.21 -5.84
CA ARG A 359 23.68 -9.08 -5.10
C ARG A 359 23.84 -8.93 -3.60
N ARG A 360 25.08 -8.91 -3.07
CA ARG A 360 25.34 -8.69 -1.64
C ARG A 360 24.86 -7.33 -1.15
N LYS A 361 25.11 -6.28 -1.94
CA LYS A 361 24.68 -4.90 -1.61
C LYS A 361 23.15 -4.79 -1.47
N PHE A 362 22.39 -5.60 -2.23
CA PHE A 362 20.93 -5.59 -2.21
C PHE A 362 20.32 -6.74 -1.37
N GLY A 363 21.12 -7.45 -0.56
CA GLY A 363 20.62 -8.53 0.30
C GLY A 363 20.07 -9.74 -0.47
N LEU A 364 20.59 -9.99 -1.68
CA LEU A 364 20.12 -11.06 -2.59
C LEU A 364 21.10 -12.24 -2.70
N ALA A 365 22.21 -12.22 -1.95
CA ALA A 365 23.28 -13.21 -2.09
C ALA A 365 22.80 -14.65 -1.77
N GLU A 366 22.01 -14.80 -0.71
CA GLU A 366 21.46 -16.09 -0.29
C GLU A 366 20.36 -16.61 -1.21
N LEU A 367 19.77 -15.72 -2.00
CA LEU A 367 18.70 -16.02 -2.96
C LEU A 367 19.23 -16.26 -4.37
N ALA A 368 20.55 -16.39 -4.55
CA ALA A 368 21.19 -16.47 -5.86
C ALA A 368 20.57 -17.53 -6.79
N LYS A 369 20.22 -18.70 -6.26
CA LYS A 369 19.62 -19.82 -7.00
C LYS A 369 18.08 -19.81 -7.02
N ALA A 370 17.44 -18.87 -6.31
CA ALA A 370 15.98 -18.78 -6.29
C ALA A 370 15.46 -18.30 -7.65
N ASN A 371 14.24 -18.74 -7.99
CA ASN A 371 13.54 -18.23 -9.16
C ASN A 371 13.03 -16.79 -8.84
N PRO A 372 13.26 -15.81 -9.71
CA PRO A 372 12.78 -14.43 -9.50
C PRO A 372 11.26 -14.31 -9.26
N PHE A 373 10.47 -15.23 -9.80
CA PHE A 373 9.01 -15.23 -9.65
C PHE A 373 8.53 -15.82 -8.32
N ASP A 374 9.41 -16.52 -7.60
CA ASP A 374 9.12 -17.11 -6.28
C ASP A 374 9.52 -16.17 -5.12
N LEU A 375 10.11 -15.02 -5.44
CA LEU A 375 10.55 -14.03 -4.45
C LEU A 375 9.36 -13.34 -3.78
N SER A 376 9.53 -13.03 -2.49
CA SER A 376 8.61 -12.12 -1.80
C SER A 376 8.58 -10.73 -2.45
N GLY A 377 7.51 -9.95 -2.22
CA GLY A 377 7.37 -8.62 -2.82
C GLY A 377 8.58 -7.70 -2.56
N GLY A 378 9.12 -7.70 -1.33
CA GLY A 378 10.31 -6.92 -1.00
C GLY A 378 11.59 -7.41 -1.69
N GLU A 379 11.78 -8.73 -1.78
CA GLU A 379 12.93 -9.32 -2.50
C GLU A 379 12.84 -9.06 -3.99
N ALA A 380 11.67 -9.17 -4.59
CA ALA A 380 11.44 -8.83 -6.00
C ALA A 380 11.70 -7.33 -6.26
N GLN A 381 11.31 -6.44 -5.36
CA GLN A 381 11.64 -5.01 -5.44
C GLN A 381 13.16 -4.76 -5.39
N ARG A 382 13.87 -5.40 -4.43
CA ARG A 382 15.34 -5.32 -4.36
C ARG A 382 16.01 -5.80 -5.65
N LEU A 383 15.53 -6.93 -6.19
CA LEU A 383 16.04 -7.46 -7.45
C LEU A 383 15.83 -6.50 -8.62
N ALA A 384 14.63 -5.91 -8.74
CA ALA A 384 14.31 -4.95 -9.78
C ALA A 384 15.18 -3.69 -9.71
N ILE A 385 15.40 -3.15 -8.50
CA ILE A 385 16.27 -1.98 -8.30
C ILE A 385 17.73 -2.35 -8.59
N ALA A 386 18.23 -3.51 -8.14
CA ALA A 386 19.57 -4.00 -8.45
C ALA A 386 19.76 -4.13 -9.97
N LYS A 387 18.76 -4.69 -10.66
CA LYS A 387 18.77 -4.79 -12.13
C LYS A 387 18.79 -3.41 -12.80
N ALA A 388 18.01 -2.46 -12.32
CA ALA A 388 18.04 -1.09 -12.80
C ALA A 388 19.42 -0.44 -12.60
N VAL A 389 20.04 -0.63 -11.43
CA VAL A 389 21.41 -0.13 -11.15
C VAL A 389 22.46 -0.79 -12.02
N GLN A 390 22.36 -2.09 -12.29
CA GLN A 390 23.26 -2.86 -13.16
C GLN A 390 23.33 -2.26 -14.58
N THR A 391 22.28 -1.61 -15.08
CA THR A 391 22.30 -0.95 -16.39
C THR A 391 23.29 0.21 -16.47
N GLY A 392 23.81 0.69 -15.35
CA GLY A 392 24.65 1.88 -15.26
C GLY A 392 23.88 3.18 -15.52
N ALA A 393 22.55 3.19 -15.48
CA ALA A 393 21.73 4.36 -15.68
C ALA A 393 22.05 5.47 -14.67
N ASP A 394 21.95 6.73 -15.12
CA ASP A 394 22.15 7.93 -14.29
C ASP A 394 20.86 8.38 -13.62
N ILE A 395 19.72 8.09 -14.26
CA ILE A 395 18.38 8.45 -13.81
C ILE A 395 17.54 7.18 -13.71
N LEU A 396 16.98 6.92 -12.52
CA LEU A 396 16.06 5.82 -12.27
C LEU A 396 14.63 6.37 -12.14
N LEU A 397 13.74 5.90 -13.00
CA LEU A 397 12.31 6.22 -12.97
C LEU A 397 11.58 5.04 -12.33
N LEU A 398 11.02 5.23 -11.14
CA LEU A 398 10.42 4.18 -10.33
C LEU A 398 8.89 4.38 -10.25
N ASP A 399 8.14 3.38 -10.70
CA ASP A 399 6.67 3.43 -10.71
C ASP A 399 6.11 2.68 -9.51
N GLU A 400 5.59 3.41 -8.52
CA GLU A 400 5.00 2.89 -7.28
C GLU A 400 5.92 1.90 -6.52
N PRO A 401 7.18 2.24 -6.21
CA PRO A 401 8.14 1.31 -5.62
C PRO A 401 7.80 0.88 -4.18
N THR A 402 6.87 1.57 -3.52
CA THR A 402 6.41 1.28 -2.15
C THR A 402 5.13 0.45 -2.11
N LYS A 403 4.61 0.04 -3.27
CA LYS A 403 3.36 -0.72 -3.35
C LYS A 403 3.55 -2.14 -2.84
N SER A 404 2.59 -2.60 -2.02
CA SER A 404 2.53 -3.98 -1.50
C SER A 404 3.79 -4.42 -0.73
N VAL A 405 4.49 -3.48 -0.10
CA VAL A 405 5.62 -3.75 0.78
C VAL A 405 5.37 -3.23 2.19
N ASP A 406 5.92 -3.92 3.18
CA ASP A 406 5.72 -3.56 4.58
C ASP A 406 6.53 -2.32 5.01
N ALA A 407 6.23 -1.80 6.19
CA ALA A 407 6.83 -0.59 6.72
C ALA A 407 8.35 -0.71 6.94
N ALA A 408 8.84 -1.89 7.33
CA ALA A 408 10.27 -2.13 7.55
C ALA A 408 11.02 -2.08 6.21
N PHE A 409 10.49 -2.70 5.17
CA PHE A 409 11.08 -2.65 3.84
C PHE A 409 11.06 -1.23 3.23
N LYS A 410 10.01 -0.42 3.50
CA LYS A 410 9.99 0.98 3.04
C LYS A 410 11.19 1.77 3.57
N ALA A 411 11.57 1.58 4.83
CA ALA A 411 12.75 2.23 5.41
C ALA A 411 14.06 1.74 4.76
N GLU A 412 14.18 0.42 4.51
CA GLU A 412 15.31 -0.16 3.79
C GLU A 412 15.42 0.40 2.36
N LEU A 413 14.30 0.43 1.63
CA LEU A 413 14.21 1.01 0.29
C LEU A 413 14.69 2.47 0.28
N ALA A 414 14.24 3.27 1.23
CA ALA A 414 14.67 4.66 1.34
C ALA A 414 16.19 4.77 1.56
N GLY A 415 16.78 3.92 2.39
CA GLY A 415 18.24 3.83 2.58
C GLY A 415 18.97 3.50 1.27
N ILE A 416 18.45 2.54 0.51
CA ILE A 416 18.99 2.20 -0.83
C ILE A 416 18.92 3.41 -1.76
N LEU A 417 17.75 4.07 -1.88
CA LEU A 417 17.58 5.22 -2.77
C LEU A 417 18.50 6.38 -2.38
N LYS A 418 18.61 6.70 -1.08
CA LYS A 418 19.54 7.72 -0.58
C LYS A 418 20.99 7.37 -0.91
N SER A 419 21.40 6.11 -0.78
CA SER A 419 22.75 5.67 -1.12
C SER A 419 23.04 5.82 -2.62
N LEU A 420 22.05 5.59 -3.48
CA LEU A 420 22.16 5.81 -4.93
C LEU A 420 22.29 7.30 -5.27
N CYS A 421 21.52 8.17 -4.61
CA CYS A 421 21.65 9.62 -4.77
C CYS A 421 23.03 10.12 -4.33
N SER A 422 23.55 9.64 -3.21
CA SER A 422 24.91 9.95 -2.74
C SER A 422 26.01 9.48 -3.72
N ALA A 423 25.73 8.43 -4.51
CA ALA A 423 26.58 7.96 -5.61
C ALA A 423 26.35 8.73 -6.93
N GLY A 424 25.62 9.85 -6.91
CA GLY A 424 25.37 10.73 -8.05
C GLY A 424 24.21 10.31 -8.96
N LYS A 425 23.43 9.28 -8.61
CA LYS A 425 22.22 8.90 -9.35
C LYS A 425 21.07 9.83 -9.03
N THR A 426 20.17 10.03 -9.99
CA THR A 426 18.92 10.78 -9.80
C THR A 426 17.76 9.82 -9.77
N ILE A 427 16.88 10.00 -8.80
CA ILE A 427 15.68 9.17 -8.64
C ILE A 427 14.46 10.03 -8.95
N VAL A 428 13.60 9.55 -9.83
CA VAL A 428 12.24 10.06 -10.01
C VAL A 428 11.30 8.93 -9.64
N LEU A 429 10.54 9.09 -8.57
CA LEU A 429 9.56 8.10 -8.19
C LEU A 429 8.15 8.69 -8.26
N VAL A 430 7.21 7.92 -8.79
CA VAL A 430 5.79 8.22 -8.66
C VAL A 430 5.22 7.36 -7.56
N THR A 431 4.40 7.95 -6.69
CA THR A 431 3.79 7.21 -5.59
C THR A 431 2.53 7.89 -5.09
N HIS A 432 1.64 7.10 -4.52
CA HIS A 432 0.52 7.58 -3.70
C HIS A 432 0.84 7.50 -2.19
N ASP A 433 2.00 6.97 -1.81
CA ASP A 433 2.47 6.91 -0.43
C ASP A 433 3.02 8.27 0.02
N ILE A 434 2.13 9.09 0.55
CA ILE A 434 2.43 10.47 1.00
C ILE A 434 3.40 10.46 2.17
N GLU A 435 3.28 9.51 3.11
CA GLU A 435 4.19 9.40 4.25
C GLU A 435 5.61 9.06 3.81
N PHE A 436 5.77 8.15 2.85
CA PHE A 436 7.07 7.83 2.27
C PHE A 436 7.68 9.04 1.54
N ALA A 437 6.91 9.69 0.67
CA ALA A 437 7.37 10.87 -0.05
C ALA A 437 7.70 12.02 0.92
N GLY A 438 6.86 12.28 1.91
CA GLY A 438 7.06 13.30 2.93
C GLY A 438 8.28 13.06 3.82
N ARG A 439 8.68 11.82 4.03
CA ARG A 439 9.85 11.50 4.85
C ARG A 439 11.16 11.45 4.06
N TYR A 440 11.15 10.95 2.83
CA TYR A 440 12.36 10.53 2.14
C TYR A 440 12.69 11.27 0.85
N ALA A 441 11.72 11.99 0.24
CA ALA A 441 12.00 12.80 -0.94
C ALA A 441 12.78 14.06 -0.60
N ASP A 442 13.55 14.58 -1.56
CA ASP A 442 14.20 15.89 -1.48
C ASP A 442 13.30 16.96 -2.10
N PHE A 443 12.64 16.60 -3.22
CA PHE A 443 11.66 17.43 -3.94
C PHE A 443 10.39 16.65 -4.16
N ALA A 444 9.24 17.36 -4.14
CA ALA A 444 7.95 16.77 -4.43
C ALA A 444 7.17 17.61 -5.44
N SER A 445 6.40 16.93 -6.29
CA SER A 445 5.54 17.54 -7.31
C SER A 445 4.15 16.93 -7.24
N PHE A 446 3.11 17.74 -7.35
CA PHE A 446 1.73 17.28 -7.38
C PHE A 446 1.21 17.21 -8.81
N LEU A 447 0.94 16.00 -9.27
CA LEU A 447 0.33 15.75 -10.57
C LEU A 447 -1.19 15.66 -10.41
N PHE A 448 -1.89 16.60 -11.00
CA PHE A 448 -3.33 16.70 -11.00
C PHE A 448 -3.84 16.92 -12.42
N ASP A 449 -4.77 16.11 -12.86
CA ASP A 449 -5.44 16.22 -14.17
C ASP A 449 -4.43 16.43 -15.33
N GLY A 450 -3.42 15.58 -15.41
CA GLY A 450 -2.40 15.60 -16.47
C GLY A 450 -1.42 16.78 -16.45
N LYS A 451 -1.40 17.60 -15.37
CA LYS A 451 -0.49 18.75 -15.20
C LYS A 451 0.23 18.69 -13.86
N ILE A 452 1.43 19.27 -13.79
CA ILE A 452 2.07 19.56 -12.51
C ILE A 452 1.45 20.84 -11.93
N ALA A 453 0.67 20.68 -10.87
CA ALA A 453 0.01 21.80 -10.18
C ALA A 453 0.97 22.55 -9.26
N ALA A 454 1.91 21.85 -8.61
CA ALA A 454 2.91 22.42 -7.74
C ALA A 454 4.18 21.56 -7.76
N SER A 455 5.34 22.17 -7.56
CA SER A 455 6.63 21.51 -7.37
C SER A 455 7.50 22.36 -6.46
N ALA A 456 8.04 21.77 -5.40
CA ALA A 456 8.86 22.49 -4.41
C ALA A 456 9.78 21.51 -3.65
N PRO A 457 10.78 22.01 -2.90
CA PRO A 457 11.46 21.23 -1.87
C PRO A 457 10.47 20.58 -0.91
N ARG A 458 10.79 19.41 -0.42
CA ARG A 458 9.91 18.55 0.38
C ARG A 458 9.13 19.29 1.49
N ARG A 459 9.83 20.06 2.33
CA ARG A 459 9.21 20.77 3.46
C ARG A 459 8.20 21.80 2.97
N ASP A 460 8.59 22.65 2.02
CA ASP A 460 7.71 23.70 1.49
C ASP A 460 6.50 23.09 0.79
N PHE A 461 6.72 21.99 0.06
CA PHE A 461 5.65 21.30 -0.66
C PHE A 461 4.59 20.74 0.29
N PHE A 462 4.98 19.92 1.27
CA PHE A 462 4.02 19.28 2.17
C PHE A 462 3.44 20.23 3.21
N ALA A 463 4.15 21.32 3.56
CA ALA A 463 3.62 22.37 4.43
C ALA A 463 2.51 23.20 3.75
N ALA A 464 2.53 23.31 2.42
CA ALA A 464 1.55 24.08 1.64
C ALA A 464 0.25 23.30 1.35
N LEU A 465 0.16 22.02 1.69
CA LEU A 465 -0.98 21.14 1.36
C LEU A 465 -1.76 20.75 2.62
N ASP A 466 -3.11 20.80 2.54
CA ASP A 466 -3.99 20.45 3.65
C ASP A 466 -4.44 18.96 3.63
N ILE A 467 -4.60 18.38 2.44
CA ILE A 467 -5.21 17.04 2.26
C ILE A 467 -4.18 16.02 1.77
N TYR A 468 -3.37 16.38 0.76
CA TYR A 468 -2.31 15.53 0.20
C TYR A 468 -0.98 15.78 0.93
N THR A 469 -1.03 15.80 2.26
CA THR A 469 0.12 16.01 3.14
C THR A 469 0.26 14.87 4.15
N THR A 470 1.38 14.81 4.85
CA THR A 470 1.62 13.81 5.90
C THR A 470 0.75 14.05 7.12
N ALA A 471 0.52 13.02 7.91
CA ALA A 471 -0.24 13.14 9.15
C ALA A 471 0.37 14.19 10.10
N LEU A 472 1.70 14.21 10.24
CA LEU A 472 2.39 15.20 11.08
C LEU A 472 2.24 16.62 10.54
N SER A 473 2.35 16.83 9.23
CA SER A 473 2.13 18.14 8.62
C SER A 473 0.71 18.66 8.88
N ALA A 474 -0.30 17.83 8.66
CA ALA A 474 -1.70 18.15 8.92
C ALA A 474 -1.98 18.49 10.40
N MET A 475 -1.29 17.80 11.34
CA MET A 475 -1.45 18.01 12.78
C MET A 475 -0.74 19.27 13.27
N THR A 476 0.41 19.61 12.67
CA THR A 476 1.30 20.69 13.12
C THR A 476 1.19 21.97 12.28
N GLY A 477 0.28 22.00 11.30
CA GLY A 477 0.15 23.14 10.38
C GLY A 477 1.39 23.38 9.53
N GLY A 478 2.00 22.29 9.04
CA GLY A 478 3.17 22.34 8.15
C GLY A 478 4.53 22.49 8.84
N ARG A 479 4.58 22.57 10.19
CA ARG A 479 5.85 22.71 10.91
C ARG A 479 6.71 21.45 10.85
N ILE A 480 6.13 20.30 11.10
CA ILE A 480 6.81 18.99 11.13
C ILE A 480 6.22 18.14 10.03
N ILE A 481 7.02 17.74 9.03
CA ILE A 481 6.54 16.95 7.90
C ILE A 481 6.71 15.46 8.18
N SER A 482 7.81 15.07 8.84
CA SER A 482 8.12 13.68 9.13
C SER A 482 8.72 13.50 10.52
N VAL A 483 8.83 12.26 10.97
CA VAL A 483 9.48 11.91 12.25
C VAL A 483 10.90 12.47 12.33
N ASP A 484 11.62 12.52 11.20
CA ASP A 484 13.00 12.97 11.14
C ASP A 484 13.14 14.49 11.33
N ASP A 485 12.04 15.26 11.14
CA ASP A 485 11.99 16.71 11.29
C ASP A 485 11.67 17.18 12.72
N ALA A 486 11.28 16.27 13.61
CA ALA A 486 10.99 16.57 15.00
C ALA A 486 12.25 16.41 15.89
N GLU A 487 12.41 17.28 16.89
CA GLU A 487 13.31 16.99 17.99
C GLU A 487 12.70 15.90 18.87
N ALA A 488 13.51 14.93 19.29
CA ALA A 488 13.05 13.93 20.25
C ALA A 488 12.68 14.63 21.57
N GLU A 489 11.51 14.31 22.13
CA GLU A 489 11.24 14.71 23.52
C GLU A 489 12.31 14.06 24.42
N GLU A 490 13.06 14.86 25.20
CA GLU A 490 14.05 14.39 26.17
C GLU A 490 13.45 13.56 27.32
#